data_9e755ffcc8c11f96bb964ce5292b2c7d
#
_entry.id   9e755ffcc8c11f96bb964ce5292b2c7d
#
_cell.length_a   1.000
_cell.length_b   1.000
_cell.length_c   1.000
_cell.angle_alpha   90.00
_cell.angle_beta   90.00
_cell.angle_gamma   90.00
#
_symmetry.space_group_name_H-M   'P 1'
#
loop_
_entity.id
_entity.type
_entity.pdbx_description
1 polymer ?
#
loop_
_entity_poly.entity_id
_entity_poly.type
_entity_poly.pdbx_seq_one_letter_code
_entity_poly.pdbx_strand_id
1 'polypeptide(L)'
;MLWPFNHLRKTRPSPRGTIEPIYGMIVAQTREPLFYRHLNVPDTVDGRFDLLIFHLWLVLRRLRGVGTELSQALFDRFCDDMDDNLREMGVGDLTVPKRMQKFGEAFYGRTAAYDLAWSESEARLADALQKNILNGEHPNGAAGLASYASRVMATLVALDDAALFRAAWTFPPPLRQDEQI
;
A
#
# COMPACT_ATOMS: atom_id res chain seq x y z
N MET A 1 -16.87 -16.47 18.07
CA MET A 1 -15.73 -15.70 18.56
C MET A 1 -15.96 -14.22 18.27
N LEU A 2 -16.24 -13.45 19.29
CA LEU A 2 -16.54 -12.03 19.18
C LEU A 2 -15.24 -11.25 19.03
N TRP A 3 -15.16 -10.47 17.99
CA TRP A 3 -14.08 -9.54 17.67
C TRP A 3 -14.08 -8.39 18.71
N PRO A 4 -12.98 -8.08 19.40
CA PRO A 4 -12.95 -7.09 20.47
C PRO A 4 -12.56 -5.71 19.93
N PHE A 5 -13.44 -5.04 19.18
CA PHE A 5 -13.29 -3.63 18.87
C PHE A 5 -14.29 -2.78 19.64
N ASN A 6 -14.13 -2.72 20.95
CA ASN A 6 -14.81 -1.75 21.76
C ASN A 6 -13.77 -0.91 22.50
N HIS A 7 -13.15 0.05 21.80
CA HIS A 7 -12.29 1.05 22.42
C HIS A 7 -12.95 2.41 22.39
N LEU A 8 -13.37 2.82 23.58
CA LEU A 8 -13.74 4.18 23.97
C LEU A 8 -12.83 5.20 23.25
N ARG A 9 -13.40 5.93 22.31
CA ARG A 9 -12.80 7.08 21.64
C ARG A 9 -12.53 8.17 22.69
N LYS A 10 -11.33 8.21 23.23
CA LYS A 10 -10.81 9.46 23.80
C LYS A 10 -10.53 10.40 22.63
N THR A 11 -11.23 11.53 22.63
CA THR A 11 -11.07 12.65 21.69
C THR A 11 -9.68 13.27 21.82
N ARG A 12 -8.68 12.67 21.17
CA ARG A 12 -7.46 13.38 20.75
C ARG A 12 -7.69 13.89 19.33
N PRO A 13 -7.11 15.04 18.94
CA PRO A 13 -7.20 15.51 17.56
C PRO A 13 -6.76 14.35 16.66
N SER A 14 -7.68 13.90 15.81
CA SER A 14 -7.48 12.78 14.91
C SER A 14 -6.25 13.04 14.04
N PRO A 15 -5.37 12.06 13.82
CA PRO A 15 -4.26 12.18 12.85
C PRO A 15 -4.75 12.36 11.40
N ARG A 16 -6.04 12.52 11.16
CA ARG A 16 -6.65 12.69 9.84
C ARG A 16 -5.98 13.76 8.99
N GLY A 17 -5.62 14.92 9.58
CA GLY A 17 -4.92 15.98 8.85
C GLY A 17 -3.54 15.56 8.31
N THR A 18 -2.89 14.58 8.94
CA THR A 18 -1.62 14.01 8.51
C THR A 18 -1.81 12.86 7.52
N ILE A 19 -2.84 12.04 7.73
CA ILE A 19 -3.04 10.82 6.94
C ILE A 19 -3.64 11.12 5.55
N GLU A 20 -4.51 12.10 5.41
CA GLU A 20 -5.08 12.45 4.09
C GLU A 20 -4.02 12.79 3.03
N PRO A 21 -3.03 13.66 3.28
CA PRO A 21 -1.96 13.89 2.32
C PRO A 21 -1.14 12.65 2.01
N ILE A 22 -0.82 11.81 3.02
CA ILE A 22 -0.06 10.56 2.84
C ILE A 22 -0.86 9.58 1.97
N TYR A 23 -2.14 9.39 2.27
CA TYR A 23 -3.00 8.52 1.48
C TYR A 23 -3.16 9.05 0.03
N GLY A 24 -3.34 10.35 -0.13
CA GLY A 24 -3.38 10.99 -1.44
C GLY A 24 -2.12 10.75 -2.27
N MET A 25 -0.93 10.83 -1.66
CA MET A 25 0.34 10.48 -2.33
C MET A 25 0.40 9.01 -2.74
N ILE A 26 -0.05 8.10 -1.87
CA ILE A 26 -0.10 6.67 -2.18
C ILE A 26 -1.00 6.43 -3.39
N VAL A 27 -2.22 6.98 -3.39
CA VAL A 27 -3.16 6.84 -4.51
C VAL A 27 -2.61 7.46 -5.80
N ALA A 28 -1.98 8.64 -5.71
CA ALA A 28 -1.35 9.28 -6.87
C ALA A 28 -0.22 8.42 -7.46
N GLN A 29 0.62 7.84 -6.59
CA GLN A 29 1.72 6.98 -7.03
C GLN A 29 1.23 5.71 -7.72
N THR A 30 0.12 5.11 -7.26
CA THR A 30 -0.46 3.93 -7.94
C THR A 30 -0.97 4.24 -9.36
N ARG A 31 -1.15 5.50 -9.70
CA ARG A 31 -1.58 5.93 -11.04
C ARG A 31 -0.43 6.25 -11.99
N GLU A 32 0.82 6.14 -11.51
CA GLU A 32 2.01 6.42 -12.34
C GLU A 32 2.09 5.42 -13.51
N PRO A 33 2.05 5.89 -14.77
CA PRO A 33 1.97 5.02 -15.95
C PRO A 33 3.12 4.03 -16.11
N LEU A 34 4.29 4.33 -15.54
CA LEU A 34 5.47 3.48 -15.66
C LEU A 34 5.29 2.10 -15.01
N PHE A 35 4.46 1.98 -13.97
CA PHE A 35 4.15 0.67 -13.38
C PHE A 35 3.47 -0.26 -14.37
N TYR A 36 2.58 0.27 -15.18
CA TYR A 36 1.78 -0.50 -16.14
C TYR A 36 2.54 -0.76 -17.44
N ARG A 37 3.26 0.24 -17.94
CA ARG A 37 3.93 0.18 -19.25
C ARG A 37 5.25 -0.58 -19.21
N HIS A 38 6.01 -0.47 -18.12
CA HIS A 38 7.38 -1.00 -18.02
C HIS A 38 7.54 -2.10 -16.97
N LEU A 39 6.77 -2.05 -15.87
CA LEU A 39 6.83 -3.06 -14.82
C LEU A 39 5.72 -4.12 -14.95
N ASN A 40 4.93 -4.05 -16.03
CA ASN A 40 3.92 -5.03 -16.40
C ASN A 40 2.80 -5.23 -15.34
N VAL A 41 2.57 -4.26 -14.46
CA VAL A 41 1.41 -4.30 -13.58
C VAL A 41 0.14 -4.31 -14.45
N PRO A 42 -0.80 -5.25 -14.26
CA PRO A 42 -2.03 -5.25 -15.03
C PRO A 42 -2.83 -3.95 -14.82
N ASP A 43 -3.19 -3.27 -15.92
CA ASP A 43 -4.03 -2.06 -15.86
C ASP A 43 -5.51 -2.45 -15.74
N THR A 44 -5.83 -3.13 -14.66
CA THR A 44 -7.16 -3.62 -14.29
C THR A 44 -7.51 -3.11 -12.89
N VAL A 45 -8.77 -3.25 -12.48
CA VAL A 45 -9.20 -2.89 -11.11
C VAL A 45 -8.39 -3.69 -10.08
N ASP A 46 -8.20 -4.99 -10.31
CA ASP A 46 -7.45 -5.86 -9.41
C ASP A 46 -5.96 -5.49 -9.38
N GLY A 47 -5.33 -5.26 -10.53
CA GLY A 47 -3.92 -4.85 -10.58
C GLY A 47 -3.67 -3.49 -9.92
N ARG A 48 -4.58 -2.53 -10.08
CA ARG A 48 -4.53 -1.24 -9.37
C ARG A 48 -4.72 -1.40 -7.88
N PHE A 49 -5.62 -2.29 -7.44
CA PHE A 49 -5.81 -2.62 -6.04
C PHE A 49 -4.57 -3.29 -5.42
N ASP A 50 -3.96 -4.23 -6.13
CA ASP A 50 -2.74 -4.91 -5.68
C ASP A 50 -1.57 -3.93 -5.55
N LEU A 51 -1.44 -3.01 -6.50
CA LEU A 51 -0.44 -1.94 -6.46
C LEU A 51 -0.70 -0.96 -5.31
N LEU A 52 -1.96 -0.68 -4.99
CA LEU A 52 -2.35 0.15 -3.83
C LEU A 52 -1.93 -0.53 -2.52
N ILE A 53 -2.22 -1.83 -2.34
CA ILE A 53 -1.80 -2.60 -1.16
C ILE A 53 -0.27 -2.59 -1.03
N PHE A 54 0.45 -2.73 -2.13
CA PHE A 54 1.91 -2.70 -2.13
C PHE A 54 2.46 -1.36 -1.60
N HIS A 55 1.94 -0.23 -2.06
CA HIS A 55 2.35 1.09 -1.58
C HIS A 55 1.94 1.34 -0.13
N LEU A 56 0.73 0.90 0.26
CA LEU A 56 0.28 0.94 1.65
C LEU A 56 1.24 0.14 2.56
N TRP A 57 1.63 -1.07 2.14
CA TRP A 57 2.58 -1.89 2.89
C TRP A 57 3.90 -1.17 3.12
N LEU A 58 4.47 -0.52 2.09
CA LEU A 58 5.72 0.24 2.20
C LEU A 58 5.63 1.35 3.27
N VAL A 59 4.56 2.14 3.21
CA VAL A 59 4.36 3.25 4.17
C VAL A 59 4.05 2.72 5.56
N LEU A 60 3.16 1.74 5.70
CA LEU A 60 2.81 1.14 6.98
C LEU A 60 4.02 0.48 7.66
N ARG A 61 4.91 -0.14 6.88
CA ARG A 61 6.16 -0.71 7.39
C ARG A 61 7.02 0.36 8.06
N ARG A 62 7.14 1.55 7.47
CA ARG A 62 7.86 2.68 8.08
C ARG A 62 7.14 3.22 9.32
N LEU A 63 5.82 3.34 9.26
CA LEU A 63 5.00 3.87 10.34
C LEU A 63 4.98 2.97 11.59
N ARG A 64 5.15 1.66 11.44
CA ARG A 64 5.25 0.73 12.59
C ARG A 64 6.35 1.09 13.59
N GLY A 65 7.43 1.72 13.11
CA GLY A 65 8.54 2.18 13.95
C GLY A 65 8.28 3.51 14.67
N VAL A 66 7.19 4.21 14.33
CA VAL A 66 6.92 5.59 14.80
C VAL A 66 5.71 5.67 15.71
N GLY A 67 4.69 4.85 15.48
CA GLY A 67 3.48 4.82 16.30
C GLY A 67 2.33 4.04 15.68
N THR A 68 1.62 3.30 16.52
CA THR A 68 0.48 2.47 16.10
C THR A 68 -0.73 3.30 15.68
N GLU A 69 -0.91 4.50 16.24
CA GLU A 69 -2.07 5.37 15.95
C GLU A 69 -2.09 5.82 14.48
N LEU A 70 -0.94 6.18 13.91
CA LEU A 70 -0.85 6.59 12.50
C LEU A 70 -1.00 5.42 11.54
N SER A 71 -0.43 4.27 11.87
CA SER A 71 -0.60 3.05 11.08
C SER A 71 -2.07 2.65 11.03
N GLN A 72 -2.76 2.71 12.17
CA GLN A 72 -4.18 2.40 12.24
C GLN A 72 -5.02 3.42 11.45
N ALA A 73 -4.73 4.73 11.60
CA ALA A 73 -5.45 5.78 10.89
C ALA A 73 -5.27 5.66 9.36
N LEU A 74 -4.08 5.29 8.87
CA LEU A 74 -3.84 5.04 7.45
C LEU A 74 -4.63 3.82 6.94
N PHE A 75 -4.65 2.76 7.71
CA PHE A 75 -5.44 1.57 7.37
C PHE A 75 -6.95 1.85 7.39
N ASP A 76 -7.45 2.58 8.39
CA ASP A 76 -8.84 2.99 8.47
C ASP A 76 -9.25 3.85 7.26
N ARG A 77 -8.37 4.80 6.86
CA ARG A 77 -8.60 5.62 5.66
C ARG A 77 -8.68 4.80 4.37
N PHE A 78 -7.82 3.78 4.26
CA PHE A 78 -7.90 2.83 3.15
C PHE A 78 -9.23 2.06 3.16
N CYS A 79 -9.69 1.59 4.33
CA CYS A 79 -10.97 0.90 4.44
C CYS A 79 -12.15 1.79 4.06
N ASP A 80 -12.14 3.05 4.52
CA ASP A 80 -13.18 4.03 4.17
C ASP A 80 -13.24 4.23 2.64
N ASP A 81 -12.08 4.39 1.98
CA ASP A 81 -11.99 4.56 0.53
C ASP A 81 -12.50 3.34 -0.25
N MET A 82 -12.19 2.14 0.25
CA MET A 82 -12.69 0.90 -0.38
C MET A 82 -14.20 0.73 -0.22
N ASP A 83 -14.76 1.10 0.93
CA ASP A 83 -16.22 1.07 1.16
C ASP A 83 -16.93 2.06 0.23
N ASP A 84 -16.42 3.30 0.14
CA ASP A 84 -16.95 4.34 -0.73
C ASP A 84 -16.90 3.91 -2.20
N ASN A 85 -15.76 3.37 -2.67
CA ASN A 85 -15.63 2.88 -4.05
C ASN A 85 -16.62 1.73 -4.37
N LEU A 86 -16.84 0.80 -3.44
CA LEU A 86 -17.84 -0.26 -3.64
C LEU A 86 -19.25 0.30 -3.80
N ARG A 87 -19.61 1.30 -3.01
CA ARG A 87 -20.92 1.97 -3.08
C ARG A 87 -21.08 2.75 -4.38
N GLU A 88 -20.05 3.49 -4.80
CA GLU A 88 -20.03 4.21 -6.07
C GLU A 88 -20.19 3.28 -7.28
N MET A 89 -19.61 2.06 -7.20
CA MET A 89 -19.80 1.02 -8.21
C MET A 89 -21.18 0.35 -8.17
N GLY A 90 -22.08 0.78 -7.28
CA GLY A 90 -23.44 0.26 -7.18
C GLY A 90 -23.55 -1.08 -6.43
N VAL A 91 -22.55 -1.43 -5.64
CA VAL A 91 -22.62 -2.63 -4.77
C VAL A 91 -23.64 -2.37 -3.66
N GLY A 92 -24.67 -3.21 -3.58
CA GLY A 92 -25.72 -3.06 -2.57
C GLY A 92 -25.22 -3.21 -1.14
N ASP A 93 -25.81 -2.46 -0.20
CA ASP A 93 -25.41 -2.36 1.20
C ASP A 93 -25.22 -3.72 1.91
N LEU A 94 -26.04 -4.71 1.58
CA LEU A 94 -25.92 -6.06 2.15
C LEU A 94 -24.69 -6.84 1.64
N THR A 95 -24.13 -6.42 0.51
CA THR A 95 -22.96 -7.09 -0.12
C THR A 95 -21.65 -6.42 0.24
N VAL A 96 -21.67 -5.11 0.54
CA VAL A 96 -20.48 -4.32 0.90
C VAL A 96 -19.67 -4.99 2.05
N PRO A 97 -20.25 -5.40 3.18
CA PRO A 97 -19.47 -6.01 4.27
C PRO A 97 -18.72 -7.26 3.85
N LYS A 98 -19.32 -8.11 3.00
CA LYS A 98 -18.68 -9.33 2.49
C LYS A 98 -17.52 -9.01 1.55
N ARG A 99 -17.64 -7.95 0.74
CA ARG A 99 -16.55 -7.48 -0.12
C ARG A 99 -15.42 -6.86 0.68
N MET A 100 -15.77 -6.05 1.68
CA MET A 100 -14.79 -5.46 2.61
C MET A 100 -14.01 -6.52 3.39
N GLN A 101 -14.66 -7.61 3.81
CA GLN A 101 -13.96 -8.75 4.41
C GLN A 101 -12.92 -9.34 3.46
N LYS A 102 -13.27 -9.55 2.18
CA LYS A 102 -12.33 -10.05 1.17
C LYS A 102 -11.15 -9.08 0.93
N PHE A 103 -11.38 -7.79 0.93
CA PHE A 103 -10.31 -6.80 0.84
C PHE A 103 -9.37 -6.87 2.04
N GLY A 104 -9.92 -7.02 3.24
CA GLY A 104 -9.12 -7.24 4.45
C GLY A 104 -8.28 -8.51 4.38
N GLU A 105 -8.87 -9.64 3.97
CA GLU A 105 -8.15 -10.91 3.79
C GLU A 105 -7.02 -10.78 2.77
N ALA A 106 -7.29 -10.12 1.64
CA ALA A 106 -6.29 -9.86 0.60
C ALA A 106 -5.16 -8.95 1.12
N PHE A 107 -5.50 -7.86 1.83
CA PHE A 107 -4.52 -6.95 2.42
C PHE A 107 -3.59 -7.68 3.40
N TYR A 108 -4.15 -8.39 4.38
CA TYR A 108 -3.35 -9.09 5.39
C TYR A 108 -2.51 -10.23 4.78
N GLY A 109 -3.06 -10.98 3.84
CA GLY A 109 -2.34 -12.05 3.16
C GLY A 109 -1.14 -11.52 2.36
N ARG A 110 -1.33 -10.44 1.59
CA ARG A 110 -0.25 -9.83 0.79
C ARG A 110 0.81 -9.17 1.66
N THR A 111 0.40 -8.36 2.63
CA THR A 111 1.36 -7.65 3.50
C THR A 111 2.18 -8.61 4.34
N ALA A 112 1.61 -9.71 4.82
CA ALA A 112 2.36 -10.77 5.52
C ALA A 112 3.38 -11.46 4.59
N ALA A 113 2.98 -11.77 3.35
CA ALA A 113 3.89 -12.35 2.35
C ALA A 113 5.04 -11.40 2.01
N TYR A 114 4.77 -10.09 1.86
CA TYR A 114 5.80 -9.09 1.60
C TYR A 114 6.74 -8.90 2.80
N ASP A 115 6.21 -8.87 4.04
CA ASP A 115 7.03 -8.76 5.25
C ASP A 115 8.00 -9.93 5.40
N LEU A 116 7.52 -11.16 5.16
CA LEU A 116 8.36 -12.36 5.19
C LEU A 116 9.44 -12.30 4.11
N ALA A 117 9.05 -12.06 2.88
CA ALA A 117 9.96 -12.01 1.74
C ALA A 117 11.02 -10.90 1.88
N TRP A 118 10.61 -9.71 2.35
CA TRP A 118 11.51 -8.60 2.64
C TRP A 118 12.59 -8.95 3.68
N SER A 119 12.22 -9.75 4.70
CA SER A 119 13.17 -10.16 5.74
C SER A 119 14.22 -11.16 5.23
N GLU A 120 13.95 -11.84 4.11
CA GLU A 120 14.86 -12.83 3.53
C GLU A 120 15.80 -12.20 2.50
N SER A 121 15.27 -11.62 1.43
CA SER A 121 16.05 -10.96 0.37
C SER A 121 15.19 -10.19 -0.62
N GLU A 122 15.84 -9.31 -1.42
CA GLU A 122 15.17 -8.62 -2.54
C GLU A 122 14.64 -9.61 -3.59
N ALA A 123 15.34 -10.71 -3.86
CA ALA A 123 14.88 -11.75 -4.77
C ALA A 123 13.60 -12.43 -4.26
N ARG A 124 13.51 -12.72 -2.96
CA ARG A 124 12.29 -13.26 -2.35
C ARG A 124 11.12 -12.27 -2.41
N LEU A 125 11.42 -10.98 -2.24
CA LEU A 125 10.40 -9.96 -2.44
C LEU A 125 9.93 -9.94 -3.89
N ALA A 126 10.83 -10.05 -4.86
CA ALA A 126 10.45 -10.15 -6.27
C ALA A 126 9.52 -11.35 -6.53
N ASP A 127 9.82 -12.53 -5.99
CA ASP A 127 8.96 -13.73 -6.09
C ASP A 127 7.55 -13.47 -5.52
N ALA A 128 7.48 -12.82 -4.35
CA ALA A 128 6.20 -12.48 -3.71
C ALA A 128 5.40 -11.45 -4.52
N LEU A 129 6.06 -10.44 -5.08
CA LEU A 129 5.44 -9.42 -5.94
C LEU A 129 5.00 -10.01 -7.28
N GLN A 130 5.82 -10.91 -7.88
CA GLN A 130 5.44 -11.63 -9.09
C GLN A 130 4.13 -12.38 -8.89
N LYS A 131 4.01 -13.11 -7.79
CA LYS A 131 2.81 -13.88 -7.47
C LYS A 131 1.58 -13.00 -7.22
N ASN A 132 1.73 -11.92 -6.46
CA ASN A 132 0.59 -11.16 -5.93
C ASN A 132 0.18 -9.96 -6.79
N ILE A 133 1.07 -9.44 -7.64
CA ILE A 133 0.79 -8.27 -8.51
C ILE A 133 0.78 -8.68 -9.98
N LEU A 134 1.71 -9.56 -10.40
CA LEU A 134 1.92 -9.91 -11.80
C LEU A 134 1.37 -11.29 -12.18
N ASN A 135 0.48 -11.87 -11.36
CA ASN A 135 -0.19 -13.14 -11.60
C ASN A 135 0.77 -14.33 -11.88
N GLY A 136 1.99 -14.28 -11.35
CA GLY A 136 3.02 -15.28 -11.57
C GLY A 136 3.85 -15.10 -12.85
N GLU A 137 3.58 -14.04 -13.62
CA GLU A 137 4.25 -13.70 -14.87
C GLU A 137 5.29 -12.58 -14.69
N HIS A 138 5.98 -12.20 -15.77
CA HIS A 138 6.86 -11.03 -15.85
C HIS A 138 7.95 -10.93 -14.76
N PRO A 139 8.90 -11.88 -14.66
CA PRO A 139 9.93 -11.86 -13.63
C PRO A 139 10.80 -10.59 -13.61
N ASN A 140 11.04 -9.98 -14.79
CA ASN A 140 11.77 -8.71 -14.88
C ASN A 140 10.97 -7.54 -14.27
N GLY A 141 9.65 -7.52 -14.49
CA GLY A 141 8.77 -6.54 -13.84
C GLY A 141 8.77 -6.70 -12.33
N ALA A 142 8.76 -7.96 -11.84
CA ALA A 142 8.83 -8.26 -10.42
C ALA A 142 10.16 -7.81 -9.79
N ALA A 143 11.28 -8.05 -10.45
CA ALA A 143 12.59 -7.56 -10.01
C ALA A 143 12.62 -6.02 -9.98
N GLY A 144 12.04 -5.35 -10.98
CA GLY A 144 11.87 -3.90 -11.01
C GLY A 144 11.04 -3.36 -9.85
N LEU A 145 9.93 -4.03 -9.51
CA LEU A 145 9.10 -3.68 -8.35
C LEU A 145 9.85 -3.86 -7.02
N ALA A 146 10.65 -4.92 -6.87
CA ALA A 146 11.45 -5.16 -5.68
C ALA A 146 12.56 -4.10 -5.52
N SER A 147 13.25 -3.77 -6.61
CA SER A 147 14.24 -2.68 -6.63
C SER A 147 13.59 -1.32 -6.30
N TYR A 148 12.40 -1.06 -6.84
CA TYR A 148 11.62 0.12 -6.50
C TYR A 148 11.26 0.15 -5.00
N ALA A 149 10.81 -0.96 -4.41
CA ALA A 149 10.53 -1.07 -2.98
C ALA A 149 11.75 -0.71 -2.13
N SER A 150 12.93 -1.19 -2.52
CA SER A 150 14.21 -0.89 -1.85
C SER A 150 14.51 0.62 -1.86
N ARG A 151 14.27 1.32 -2.99
CA ARG A 151 14.44 2.77 -3.10
C ARG A 151 13.42 3.54 -2.26
N VAL A 152 12.15 3.13 -2.27
CA VAL A 152 11.10 3.73 -1.43
C VAL A 152 11.45 3.60 0.04
N MET A 153 11.85 2.41 0.48
CA MET A 153 12.23 2.18 1.88
C MET A 153 13.45 3.00 2.28
N ALA A 154 14.46 3.12 1.43
CA ALA A 154 15.61 4.00 1.67
C ALA A 154 15.18 5.47 1.85
N THR A 155 14.29 5.96 0.98
CA THR A 155 13.72 7.31 1.10
C THR A 155 12.97 7.48 2.42
N LEU A 156 12.05 6.57 2.75
CA LEU A 156 11.22 6.67 3.95
C LEU A 156 12.02 6.56 5.26
N VAL A 157 13.06 5.73 5.28
CA VAL A 157 13.93 5.56 6.47
C VAL A 157 14.83 6.79 6.68
N ALA A 158 15.23 7.48 5.61
CA ALA A 158 16.03 8.70 5.71
C ALA A 158 15.23 9.91 6.25
N LEU A 159 13.89 9.84 6.26
CA LEU A 159 13.04 10.91 6.79
C LEU A 159 13.02 10.88 8.33
N ASP A 160 13.12 12.05 8.94
CA ASP A 160 12.72 12.21 10.34
C ASP A 160 11.18 12.08 10.47
N ASP A 161 10.71 11.83 11.66
CA ASP A 161 9.29 11.62 11.91
C ASP A 161 8.46 12.86 11.59
N ALA A 162 9.02 14.06 11.79
CA ALA A 162 8.35 15.31 11.50
C ALA A 162 8.15 15.53 9.99
N ALA A 163 9.13 15.18 9.15
CA ALA A 163 9.01 15.22 7.70
C ALA A 163 8.02 14.19 7.19
N LEU A 164 8.07 12.97 7.76
CA LEU A 164 7.12 11.91 7.46
C LEU A 164 5.68 12.36 7.73
N PHE A 165 5.42 12.96 8.90
CA PHE A 165 4.08 13.38 9.32
C PHE A 165 3.56 14.60 8.57
N ARG A 166 4.42 15.49 8.13
CA ARG A 166 4.03 16.64 7.30
C ARG A 166 3.79 16.26 5.84
N ALA A 167 3.95 14.97 5.47
CA ALA A 167 3.93 14.53 4.09
C ALA A 167 4.89 15.35 3.18
N ALA A 168 6.03 15.80 3.74
CA ALA A 168 7.03 16.60 3.05
C ALA A 168 8.04 15.71 2.32
N TRP A 169 7.54 14.75 1.55
CA TRP A 169 8.30 13.78 0.77
C TRP A 169 7.52 13.32 -0.45
N THR A 170 8.19 12.65 -1.37
CA THR A 170 7.56 12.05 -2.56
C THR A 170 8.10 10.65 -2.78
N PHE A 171 7.32 9.81 -3.43
CA PHE A 171 7.83 8.53 -3.90
C PHE A 171 8.90 8.73 -4.97
N PRO A 172 9.96 7.92 -4.99
CA PRO A 172 10.88 7.91 -6.12
C PRO A 172 10.16 7.41 -7.39
N PRO A 173 10.66 7.73 -8.60
CA PRO A 173 10.10 7.21 -9.83
C PRO A 173 10.18 5.68 -9.87
N PRO A 174 9.21 5.00 -10.52
CA PRO A 174 9.17 3.53 -10.62
C PRO A 174 10.42 2.93 -11.23
N LEU A 175 10.99 3.60 -12.24
CA LEU A 175 12.23 3.23 -12.91
C LEU A 175 13.34 4.21 -12.59
N ARG A 176 14.60 3.76 -12.61
CA ARG A 176 15.77 4.64 -12.58
C ARG A 176 15.86 5.45 -13.89
N GLN A 177 16.58 6.56 -13.87
CA GLN A 177 16.72 7.41 -15.07
C GLN A 177 17.40 6.68 -16.23
N ASP A 178 18.30 5.76 -15.95
CA ASP A 178 19.01 4.89 -16.90
C ASP A 178 18.14 3.77 -17.46
N GLU A 179 17.02 3.45 -16.84
CA GLU A 179 16.05 2.43 -17.27
C GLU A 179 14.88 3.01 -18.08
N GLN A 180 14.85 4.33 -18.27
CA GLN A 180 13.75 5.04 -18.96
C GLN A 180 14.00 5.29 -20.47
N ILE A 181 15.11 4.75 -21.03
CA ILE A 181 15.53 4.96 -22.42
C ILE A 181 15.08 3.81 -23.31
#